data_cef48de2d3d139f1f14823c8145f85b6
#
_entry.id   cef48de2d3d139f1f14823c8145f85b6
#
_cell.length_a   1.000
_cell.length_b   1.000
_cell.length_c   1.000
_cell.angle_alpha   90.00
_cell.angle_beta   90.00
_cell.angle_gamma   90.00
#
_symmetry.space_group_name_H-M   'P 1'
#
loop_
_entity.id
_entity.type
_entity.pdbx_description
1 polymer ?
#
loop_
_entity_poly.entity_id
_entity_poly.type
_entity_poly.pdbx_seq_one_letter_code
_entity_poly.pdbx_strand_id
1 'polypeptide(L)'
;MDTKTISLLREWAKTYNTESFIKDDPVRFPHRFTEKRDIEISAFLTAWISYGRRAHILQKAEELHRLMGESPYEFIRTGETSFAPLRNRPVRGRDTFYRFYTYHDLHLLCCRLKDIYD
;
A
#
# COMPACT_ATOMS: atom_id res chain seq x y z
N MET A 1 -18.94 -9.04 -5.41
CA MET A 1 -18.53 -8.37 -6.65
C MET A 1 -19.20 -9.09 -7.81
N ASP A 2 -19.80 -8.36 -8.72
CA ASP A 2 -20.54 -8.99 -9.82
C ASP A 2 -19.61 -9.52 -10.92
N THR A 3 -20.16 -10.36 -11.80
CA THR A 3 -19.40 -11.02 -12.86
C THR A 3 -18.79 -10.02 -13.85
N LYS A 4 -19.48 -8.94 -14.14
CA LYS A 4 -19.02 -7.89 -15.04
C LYS A 4 -17.79 -7.17 -14.48
N THR A 5 -17.81 -6.83 -13.21
CA THR A 5 -16.68 -6.19 -12.54
C THR A 5 -15.46 -7.11 -12.49
N ILE A 6 -15.67 -8.39 -12.21
CA ILE A 6 -14.60 -9.39 -12.20
C ILE A 6 -13.96 -9.51 -13.58
N SER A 7 -14.79 -9.54 -14.65
CA SER A 7 -14.30 -9.62 -16.03
C SER A 7 -13.45 -8.39 -16.40
N LEU A 8 -13.90 -7.19 -16.01
CA LEU A 8 -13.14 -5.96 -16.25
C LEU A 8 -11.80 -5.97 -15.54
N LEU A 9 -11.76 -6.41 -14.28
CA LEU A 9 -10.53 -6.49 -13.52
C LEU A 9 -9.54 -7.47 -14.13
N ARG A 10 -10.02 -8.62 -14.60
CA ARG A 10 -9.18 -9.61 -15.29
C ARG A 10 -8.64 -9.08 -16.60
N GLU A 11 -9.46 -8.36 -17.35
CA GLU A 11 -9.05 -7.75 -18.61
C GLU A 11 -7.99 -6.68 -18.40
N TRP A 12 -8.19 -5.83 -17.40
CA TRP A 12 -7.20 -4.83 -17.03
C TRP A 12 -5.90 -5.48 -16.56
N ALA A 13 -5.99 -6.54 -15.79
CA ALA A 13 -4.80 -7.27 -15.33
C ALA A 13 -3.99 -7.80 -16.52
N LYS A 14 -4.64 -8.34 -17.54
CA LYS A 14 -3.97 -8.79 -18.78
C LYS A 14 -3.30 -7.62 -19.51
N THR A 15 -4.00 -6.51 -19.63
CA THR A 15 -3.50 -5.32 -20.34
C THR A 15 -2.28 -4.73 -19.65
N TYR A 16 -2.30 -4.64 -18.32
CA TYR A 16 -1.27 -3.99 -17.54
C TYR A 16 -0.21 -4.96 -16.98
N ASN A 17 -0.37 -6.24 -17.22
CA ASN A 17 0.53 -7.26 -16.69
C ASN A 17 1.65 -7.60 -17.67
N THR A 18 2.27 -6.56 -18.26
CA THR A 18 3.47 -6.72 -19.09
C THR A 18 4.67 -6.27 -18.30
N GLU A 19 5.81 -6.92 -18.50
CA GLU A 19 7.03 -6.64 -17.75
C GLU A 19 7.44 -5.17 -17.80
N SER A 20 7.42 -4.56 -18.99
CA SER A 20 7.80 -3.15 -19.14
C SER A 20 6.84 -2.21 -18.44
N PHE A 21 5.54 -2.55 -18.42
CA PHE A 21 4.53 -1.74 -17.76
C PHE A 21 4.65 -1.81 -16.25
N ILE A 22 4.84 -3.03 -15.71
CA ILE A 22 4.96 -3.27 -14.27
C ILE A 22 6.17 -2.55 -13.69
N LYS A 23 7.28 -2.53 -14.41
CA LYS A 23 8.53 -1.93 -13.94
C LYS A 23 8.39 -0.45 -13.58
N ASP A 24 7.63 0.32 -14.38
CA ASP A 24 7.53 1.76 -14.24
C ASP A 24 6.20 2.22 -13.63
N ASP A 25 5.38 1.29 -13.12
CA ASP A 25 4.05 1.59 -12.59
C ASP A 25 3.96 1.17 -11.12
N PRO A 26 3.19 1.89 -10.29
CA PRO A 26 2.99 1.49 -8.89
C PRO A 26 2.46 0.07 -8.72
N VAL A 27 1.80 -0.50 -9.72
CA VAL A 27 1.32 -1.88 -9.67
C VAL A 27 2.46 -2.89 -9.45
N ARG A 28 3.70 -2.51 -9.71
CA ARG A 28 4.86 -3.38 -9.45
C ARG A 28 4.97 -3.83 -8.00
N PHE A 29 4.47 -3.03 -7.07
CA PHE A 29 4.58 -3.35 -5.64
C PHE A 29 3.72 -4.54 -5.24
N PRO A 30 2.41 -4.59 -5.55
CA PRO A 30 1.62 -5.80 -5.28
C PRO A 30 2.18 -7.04 -5.97
N HIS A 31 2.82 -6.89 -7.13
CA HIS A 31 3.41 -8.01 -7.86
C HIS A 31 4.61 -8.66 -7.18
N ARG A 32 5.16 -8.03 -6.13
CA ARG A 32 6.24 -8.62 -5.34
C ARG A 32 5.77 -9.79 -4.48
N PHE A 33 4.47 -9.94 -4.29
CA PHE A 33 3.90 -10.86 -3.32
C PHE A 33 3.12 -11.96 -4.01
N THR A 34 3.00 -13.11 -3.33
CA THR A 34 2.23 -14.26 -3.80
C THR A 34 1.06 -14.58 -2.87
N GLU A 35 1.17 -14.23 -1.60
CA GLU A 35 0.09 -14.46 -0.64
C GLU A 35 -0.99 -13.38 -0.82
N LYS A 36 -2.24 -13.83 -0.87
CA LYS A 36 -3.39 -12.98 -1.19
C LYS A 36 -3.49 -11.73 -0.30
N ARG A 37 -3.33 -11.90 1.00
CA ARG A 37 -3.48 -10.79 1.95
C ARG A 37 -2.35 -9.77 1.82
N ASP A 38 -1.14 -10.22 1.49
CA ASP A 38 -0.02 -9.32 1.21
C ASP A 38 -0.31 -8.50 -0.04
N ILE A 39 -0.84 -9.14 -1.09
CA ILE A 39 -1.19 -8.48 -2.34
C ILE A 39 -2.27 -7.43 -2.09
N GLU A 40 -3.31 -7.78 -1.34
CA GLU A 40 -4.42 -6.87 -1.05
C GLU A 40 -3.96 -5.63 -0.29
N ILE A 41 -3.16 -5.80 0.73
CA ILE A 41 -2.67 -4.68 1.55
C ILE A 41 -1.71 -3.81 0.75
N SER A 42 -0.79 -4.42 0.03
CA SER A 42 0.14 -3.69 -0.85
C SER A 42 -0.63 -2.88 -1.89
N ALA A 43 -1.61 -3.50 -2.56
CA ALA A 43 -2.41 -2.84 -3.59
C ALA A 43 -3.23 -1.69 -3.00
N PHE A 44 -3.85 -1.90 -1.85
CA PHE A 44 -4.69 -0.88 -1.22
C PHE A 44 -3.86 0.36 -0.83
N LEU A 45 -2.75 0.16 -0.14
CA LEU A 45 -1.92 1.27 0.33
C LEU A 45 -1.22 1.97 -0.83
N THR A 46 -0.79 1.23 -1.84
CA THR A 46 -0.20 1.82 -3.04
C THR A 46 -1.22 2.66 -3.79
N ALA A 47 -2.47 2.18 -3.92
CA ALA A 47 -3.55 2.94 -4.54
C ALA A 47 -3.86 4.22 -3.77
N TRP A 48 -3.79 4.17 -2.45
CA TRP A 48 -4.04 5.33 -1.59
C TRP A 48 -3.11 6.50 -1.90
N ILE A 49 -1.87 6.22 -2.26
CA ILE A 49 -0.89 7.26 -2.58
C ILE A 49 -0.70 7.47 -4.09
N SER A 50 -1.48 6.78 -4.95
CA SER A 50 -1.26 6.82 -6.40
C SER A 50 -1.90 8.04 -7.05
N TYR A 51 -1.51 9.23 -6.61
CA TYR A 51 -1.88 10.46 -7.29
C TYR A 51 -0.69 11.42 -7.26
N GLY A 52 -0.54 12.20 -8.33
CA GLY A 52 0.59 13.10 -8.48
C GLY A 52 1.61 12.57 -9.47
N ARG A 53 2.86 12.97 -9.30
CA ARG A 53 3.94 12.58 -10.21
C ARG A 53 4.35 11.12 -9.97
N ARG A 54 4.47 10.36 -11.07
CA ARG A 54 4.83 8.94 -11.00
C ARG A 54 6.12 8.69 -10.20
N ALA A 55 7.17 9.46 -10.46
CA ALA A 55 8.43 9.29 -9.74
C ALA A 55 8.27 9.45 -8.24
N HIS A 56 7.48 10.40 -7.81
CA HIS A 56 7.20 10.65 -6.40
C HIS A 56 6.38 9.52 -5.78
N ILE A 57 5.38 9.04 -6.51
CA ILE A 57 4.55 7.90 -6.08
C ILE A 57 5.44 6.67 -5.88
N LEU A 58 6.31 6.37 -6.84
CA LEU A 58 7.21 5.22 -6.75
C LEU A 58 8.15 5.32 -5.55
N GLN A 59 8.68 6.50 -5.29
CA GLN A 59 9.54 6.75 -4.15
C GLN A 59 8.83 6.49 -2.83
N LYS A 60 7.61 7.01 -2.69
CA LYS A 60 6.83 6.86 -1.46
C LYS A 60 6.30 5.44 -1.28
N ALA A 61 5.94 4.78 -2.37
CA ALA A 61 5.53 3.38 -2.32
C ALA A 61 6.70 2.50 -1.87
N GLU A 62 7.92 2.78 -2.33
CA GLU A 62 9.11 2.06 -1.88
C GLU A 62 9.34 2.27 -0.38
N GLU A 63 9.24 3.50 0.09
CA GLU A 63 9.37 3.83 1.52
C GLU A 63 8.32 3.08 2.35
N LEU A 64 7.08 3.06 1.88
CA LEU A 64 5.99 2.36 2.54
C LEU A 64 6.24 0.86 2.62
N HIS A 65 6.72 0.26 1.53
CA HIS A 65 7.00 -1.18 1.50
C HIS A 65 8.22 -1.56 2.35
N ARG A 66 9.19 -0.67 2.49
CA ARG A 66 10.29 -0.87 3.44
C ARG A 66 9.78 -0.90 4.88
N LEU A 67 8.84 -0.03 5.19
CA LEU A 67 8.20 -0.02 6.51
C LEU A 67 7.47 -1.32 6.79
N MET A 68 6.74 -1.85 5.81
CA MET A 68 5.97 -3.07 5.97
C MET A 68 6.82 -4.34 5.96
N GLY A 69 8.03 -4.29 5.38
CA GLY A 69 8.91 -5.43 5.32
C GLY A 69 8.48 -6.48 4.29
N GLU A 70 8.84 -7.72 4.54
CA GLU A 70 8.62 -8.81 3.58
C GLU A 70 7.15 -9.22 3.46
N SER A 71 6.34 -8.97 4.47
CA SER A 71 4.92 -9.34 4.47
C SER A 71 4.08 -8.19 4.97
N PRO A 72 3.38 -7.47 4.08
CA PRO A 72 2.43 -6.45 4.49
C PRO A 72 1.37 -6.97 5.47
N TYR A 73 0.89 -8.19 5.27
CA TYR A 73 -0.10 -8.78 6.18
C TYR A 73 0.47 -8.96 7.59
N GLU A 74 1.69 -9.47 7.72
CA GLU A 74 2.32 -9.63 9.03
C GLU A 74 2.53 -8.27 9.71
N PHE A 75 2.92 -7.24 8.94
CA PHE A 75 3.04 -5.88 9.46
C PHE A 75 1.71 -5.41 10.07
N ILE A 76 0.61 -5.63 9.37
CA ILE A 76 -0.72 -5.22 9.84
C ILE A 76 -1.16 -6.08 11.02
N ARG A 77 -0.98 -7.41 10.93
CA ARG A 77 -1.40 -8.35 11.98
C ARG A 77 -0.71 -8.07 13.32
N THR A 78 0.56 -7.76 13.28
CA THR A 78 1.35 -7.49 14.49
C THR A 78 1.40 -6.01 14.86
N GLY A 79 0.36 -5.26 14.52
CA GLY A 79 0.32 -3.81 14.65
C GLY A 79 0.65 -3.26 16.03
N GLU A 80 0.39 -4.01 17.10
CA GLU A 80 0.73 -3.57 18.45
C GLU A 80 2.21 -3.26 18.60
N THR A 81 3.07 -4.01 17.89
CA THR A 81 4.52 -3.79 17.90
C THR A 81 5.02 -3.16 16.61
N SER A 82 4.53 -3.61 15.46
CA SER A 82 5.03 -3.18 14.15
C SER A 82 4.70 -1.72 13.82
N PHE A 83 3.63 -1.16 14.42
CA PHE A 83 3.25 0.23 14.18
C PHE A 83 4.03 1.23 15.06
N ALA A 84 4.94 0.76 15.90
CA ALA A 84 5.71 1.64 16.79
C ALA A 84 6.41 2.78 16.06
N PRO A 85 7.05 2.57 14.88
CA PRO A 85 7.67 3.68 14.14
C PRO A 85 6.68 4.77 13.74
N LEU A 86 5.41 4.42 13.50
CA LEU A 86 4.37 5.38 13.16
C LEU A 86 3.80 6.04 14.42
N ARG A 87 3.55 5.22 15.44
CA ARG A 87 2.94 5.67 16.71
C ARG A 87 3.83 6.66 17.45
N ASN A 88 5.14 6.42 17.45
CA ASN A 88 6.09 7.19 18.20
C ASN A 88 6.59 8.44 17.49
N ARG A 89 6.14 8.71 16.28
CA ARG A 89 6.48 9.94 15.58
C ARG A 89 5.80 11.12 16.28
N PRO A 90 6.52 12.23 16.48
CA PRO A 90 5.92 13.42 17.10
C PRO A 90 4.76 13.93 16.27
N VAL A 91 3.61 14.14 16.90
CA VAL A 91 2.47 14.79 16.24
C VAL A 91 2.76 16.28 16.23
N ARG A 92 3.60 16.70 15.30
CA ARG A 92 3.90 18.13 15.11
C ARG A 92 3.40 18.57 13.76
N GLY A 93 2.27 19.31 13.77
CA GLY A 93 1.79 20.09 12.66
C GLY A 93 1.77 19.38 11.32
N ARG A 94 2.89 19.28 10.64
CA ARG A 94 2.98 18.77 9.27
C ARG A 94 4.02 17.67 9.11
N ASP A 95 3.94 16.62 9.90
CA ASP A 95 4.77 15.44 9.66
C ASP A 95 4.18 14.66 8.47
N THR A 96 4.39 15.20 7.27
CA THR A 96 3.77 14.72 6.04
C THR A 96 4.44 13.45 5.55
N PHE A 97 3.63 12.38 5.37
CA PHE A 97 4.10 11.18 4.68
C PHE A 97 4.08 11.39 3.17
N TYR A 98 2.95 11.83 2.62
CA TYR A 98 2.81 12.08 1.20
C TYR A 98 1.72 13.10 0.93
N ARG A 99 2.10 14.22 0.34
CA ARG A 99 1.19 15.32 -0.05
C ARG A 99 0.30 15.74 1.13
N PHE A 100 -1.00 15.43 1.08
CA PHE A 100 -1.94 15.79 2.14
C PHE A 100 -1.95 14.80 3.30
N TYR A 101 -1.34 13.62 3.14
CA TYR A 101 -1.39 12.57 4.14
C TYR A 101 -0.20 12.66 5.08
N THR A 102 -0.47 12.63 6.37
CA THR A 102 0.55 12.63 7.41
C THR A 102 0.89 11.19 7.81
N TYR A 103 1.97 11.02 8.57
CA TYR A 103 2.27 9.72 9.15
C TYR A 103 1.19 9.27 10.13
N HIS A 104 0.50 10.23 10.78
CA HIS A 104 -0.64 9.92 11.62
C HIS A 104 -1.80 9.33 10.81
N ASP A 105 -2.06 9.90 9.63
CA ASP A 105 -3.07 9.35 8.72
C ASP A 105 -2.73 7.92 8.32
N LEU A 106 -1.46 7.66 8.00
CA LEU A 106 -0.98 6.33 7.66
C LEU A 106 -1.18 5.37 8.84
N HIS A 107 -0.85 5.79 10.06
CA HIS A 107 -1.05 4.98 11.25
C HIS A 107 -2.52 4.62 11.44
N LEU A 108 -3.43 5.59 11.33
CA LEU A 108 -4.86 5.36 11.47
C LEU A 108 -5.36 4.38 10.41
N LEU A 109 -4.90 4.54 9.16
CA LEU A 109 -5.29 3.64 8.08
C LEU A 109 -4.82 2.21 8.36
N CYS A 110 -3.59 2.05 8.82
CA CYS A 110 -3.06 0.73 9.19
C CYS A 110 -3.85 0.10 10.33
N CYS A 111 -4.26 0.89 11.32
CA CYS A 111 -5.09 0.41 12.43
C CYS A 111 -6.45 -0.09 11.91
N ARG A 112 -7.05 0.62 10.96
CA ARG A 112 -8.31 0.20 10.35
C ARG A 112 -8.18 -1.08 9.54
N LEU A 113 -7.07 -1.20 8.81
CA LEU A 113 -6.79 -2.45 8.08
C LEU A 113 -6.64 -3.62 9.05
N LYS A 114 -5.97 -3.41 10.17
CA LYS A 114 -5.84 -4.44 11.20
C LYS A 114 -7.23 -4.89 11.69
N ASP A 115 -8.12 -3.95 11.96
CA ASP A 115 -9.48 -4.25 12.38
C ASP A 115 -10.24 -5.10 11.35
N ILE A 116 -10.01 -4.84 10.06
CA ILE A 116 -10.65 -5.60 8.98
C ILE A 116 -10.16 -7.04 8.94
N TYR A 117 -8.87 -7.27 9.17
CA TYR A 117 -8.28 -8.61 9.09
C TYR A 117 -8.37 -9.40 10.41
N ASP A 118 -8.65 -8.73 11.50
CA ASP A 118 -8.93 -9.41 12.78
C ASP A 118 -10.37 -10.00 12.79
#